data_08104caa0687b3d0a863fa6b6406b5b7
#
_entry.id   08104caa0687b3d0a863fa6b6406b5b7
#
_cell.length_a   1.000
_cell.length_b   1.000
_cell.length_c   1.000
_cell.angle_alpha   90.00
_cell.angle_beta   90.00
_cell.angle_gamma   90.00
#
_symmetry.space_group_name_H-M   'P 1'
#
loop_
_entity.id
_entity.type
_entity.pdbx_description
1 polymer ?
#
loop_
_entity_poly.entity_id
_entity_poly.type
_entity_poly.pdbx_seq_one_letter_code
_entity_poly.pdbx_strand_id
1 'polypeptide(L)'
;MDTYQIRTMTIKDYEEVYTLWTTIHGFGMRSLDDSKEGVQRFLQRNPSTSVVAVVKEEDKEKIVGAILCGHDGRRGCFYHVCVDEQYRKRGIGKSMAVTCMKELQKEQINKVCLIAFKNNEVGNVFWKSVGWTFREDLNYYDFTLNEENITRFNS
;
A
#
# COMPACT_ATOMS: atom_id res chain seq x y z
N MET A 1 19.61 -6.30 -15.16
CA MET A 1 19.04 -6.25 -13.81
C MET A 1 18.32 -4.93 -13.62
N ASP A 2 17.04 -4.99 -13.34
CA ASP A 2 16.24 -3.78 -13.21
C ASP A 2 16.53 -3.07 -11.91
N THR A 3 16.91 -1.81 -12.02
CA THR A 3 17.14 -0.97 -10.87
C THR A 3 15.85 -0.23 -10.57
N TYR A 4 15.41 -0.29 -9.33
CA TYR A 4 14.26 0.46 -8.88
C TYR A 4 14.66 1.34 -7.70
N GLN A 5 13.85 2.37 -7.45
CA GLN A 5 14.03 3.25 -6.30
C GLN A 5 12.72 3.35 -5.53
N ILE A 6 12.83 3.51 -4.23
CA ILE A 6 11.69 3.75 -3.37
C ILE A 6 11.74 5.22 -2.93
N ARG A 7 10.66 5.93 -3.13
CA ARG A 7 10.56 7.33 -2.67
C ARG A 7 9.19 7.60 -2.06
N THR A 8 9.09 8.70 -1.34
CA THR A 8 7.83 9.13 -0.73
C THR A 8 6.79 9.39 -1.81
N MET A 9 5.57 8.90 -1.59
CA MET A 9 4.43 9.19 -2.45
C MET A 9 3.90 10.59 -2.16
N THR A 10 3.58 11.33 -3.21
CA THR A 10 2.88 12.61 -3.10
C THR A 10 1.59 12.56 -3.91
N ILE A 11 0.73 13.56 -3.75
CA ILE A 11 -0.52 13.60 -4.50
C ILE A 11 -0.30 13.72 -6.01
N LYS A 12 0.87 14.19 -6.43
CA LYS A 12 1.23 14.24 -7.85
C LYS A 12 1.33 12.85 -8.47
N ASP A 13 1.52 11.82 -7.66
CA ASP A 13 1.60 10.44 -8.11
C ASP A 13 0.23 9.78 -8.26
N TYR A 14 -0.83 10.46 -7.84
CA TYR A 14 -2.14 9.84 -7.70
C TYR A 14 -2.64 9.17 -8.99
N GLU A 15 -2.59 9.88 -10.11
CA GLU A 15 -3.14 9.35 -11.37
C GLU A 15 -2.43 8.07 -11.80
N GLU A 16 -1.11 8.03 -11.66
CA GLU A 16 -0.33 6.86 -12.05
C GLU A 16 -0.53 5.71 -11.05
N VAL A 17 -0.59 6.01 -9.77
CA VAL A 17 -0.88 5.00 -8.73
C VAL A 17 -2.30 4.44 -8.91
N TYR A 18 -3.28 5.31 -9.19
CA TYR A 18 -4.65 4.87 -9.44
C TYR A 18 -4.69 3.92 -10.63
N THR A 19 -4.00 4.26 -11.71
CA THR A 19 -3.90 3.39 -12.89
C THR A 19 -3.31 2.03 -12.50
N LEU A 20 -2.24 2.03 -11.71
CA LEU A 20 -1.63 0.79 -11.23
C LEU A 20 -2.66 -0.06 -10.45
N TRP A 21 -3.39 0.55 -9.51
CA TRP A 21 -4.42 -0.17 -8.76
C TRP A 21 -5.45 -0.83 -9.67
N THR A 22 -5.86 -0.15 -10.74
CA THR A 22 -6.91 -0.66 -11.65
C THR A 22 -6.43 -1.80 -12.54
N THR A 23 -5.11 -2.00 -12.66
CA THR A 23 -4.56 -3.07 -13.51
C THR A 23 -4.34 -4.39 -12.79
N ILE A 24 -4.43 -4.40 -11.45
CA ILE A 24 -4.13 -5.59 -10.66
C ILE A 24 -5.41 -6.43 -10.49
N HIS A 25 -5.33 -7.71 -10.84
CA HIS A 25 -6.47 -8.63 -10.74
C HIS A 25 -6.93 -8.77 -9.29
N GLY A 26 -8.23 -8.69 -9.08
CA GLY A 26 -8.85 -8.89 -7.79
C GLY A 26 -8.63 -7.77 -6.78
N PHE A 27 -7.96 -6.69 -7.17
CA PHE A 27 -7.70 -5.56 -6.28
C PHE A 27 -9.02 -4.85 -5.94
N GLY A 28 -9.23 -4.56 -4.66
CA GLY A 28 -10.46 -3.90 -4.20
C GLY A 28 -10.29 -2.39 -4.15
N MET A 29 -11.14 -1.69 -4.90
CA MET A 29 -11.14 -0.22 -4.97
C MET A 29 -12.36 0.33 -4.26
N ARG A 30 -12.18 1.38 -3.46
CA ARG A 30 -13.27 2.05 -2.75
C ARG A 30 -13.51 3.43 -3.34
N SER A 31 -14.76 3.71 -3.67
CA SER A 31 -15.11 4.90 -4.48
C SER A 31 -14.71 6.22 -3.84
N LEU A 32 -14.86 6.37 -2.54
CA LEU A 32 -14.53 7.62 -1.84
C LEU A 32 -13.11 7.62 -1.29
N ASP A 33 -12.71 6.56 -0.61
CA ASP A 33 -11.38 6.50 0.00
C ASP A 33 -10.27 6.55 -1.05
N ASP A 34 -10.50 5.94 -2.21
CA ASP A 34 -9.52 5.86 -3.28
C ASP A 34 -9.67 6.95 -4.33
N SER A 35 -10.60 7.89 -4.12
CA SER A 35 -10.68 9.08 -4.95
C SER A 35 -9.46 9.98 -4.71
N LYS A 36 -9.22 10.90 -5.62
CA LYS A 36 -8.10 11.84 -5.45
C LYS A 36 -8.23 12.62 -4.14
N GLU A 37 -9.45 13.06 -3.80
CA GLU A 37 -9.70 13.77 -2.55
C GLU A 37 -9.43 12.89 -1.33
N GLY A 38 -9.85 11.64 -1.37
CA GLY A 38 -9.63 10.69 -0.28
C GLY A 38 -8.16 10.40 -0.06
N VAL A 39 -7.42 10.15 -1.12
CA VAL A 39 -5.99 9.90 -1.05
C VAL A 39 -5.24 11.17 -0.61
N GLN A 40 -5.64 12.33 -1.12
CA GLN A 40 -5.02 13.59 -0.71
C GLN A 40 -5.17 13.83 0.78
N ARG A 41 -6.36 13.59 1.32
CA ARG A 41 -6.62 13.72 2.76
C ARG A 41 -5.72 12.77 3.57
N PHE A 42 -5.58 11.53 3.10
CA PHE A 42 -4.71 10.55 3.76
C PHE A 42 -3.26 11.00 3.75
N LEU A 43 -2.76 11.47 2.61
CA LEU A 43 -1.36 11.92 2.48
C LEU A 43 -1.09 13.20 3.25
N GLN A 44 -2.08 14.08 3.37
CA GLN A 44 -1.94 15.30 4.20
C GLN A 44 -1.82 14.96 5.67
N ARG A 45 -2.56 13.96 6.13
CA ARG A 45 -2.47 13.48 7.52
C ARG A 45 -1.18 12.72 7.77
N ASN A 46 -0.68 12.02 6.75
CA ASN A 46 0.52 11.18 6.84
C ASN A 46 1.47 11.52 5.67
N PRO A 47 2.19 12.66 5.74
CA PRO A 47 2.91 13.15 4.57
C PRO A 47 4.20 12.40 4.23
N SER A 48 4.75 11.61 5.13
CA SER A 48 6.08 11.03 4.95
C SER A 48 6.14 9.51 4.90
N THR A 49 5.01 8.82 5.10
CA THR A 49 5.05 7.37 5.37
C THR A 49 4.62 6.50 4.18
N SER A 50 3.84 7.03 3.23
CA SER A 50 3.47 6.28 2.02
C SER A 50 4.60 6.35 0.99
N VAL A 51 4.77 5.27 0.23
CA VAL A 51 5.87 5.18 -0.74
C VAL A 51 5.39 4.68 -2.09
N VAL A 52 6.17 5.01 -3.12
CA VAL A 52 6.06 4.39 -4.44
C VAL A 52 7.41 3.79 -4.81
N ALA A 53 7.35 2.73 -5.61
CA ALA A 53 8.53 2.15 -6.25
C ALA A 53 8.53 2.60 -7.70
N VAL A 54 9.66 3.12 -8.16
CA VAL A 54 9.80 3.65 -9.51
C VAL A 54 10.95 2.97 -10.24
N VAL A 55 10.77 2.78 -11.53
CA VAL A 55 11.85 2.38 -12.45
C VAL A 55 11.97 3.46 -13.51
N LYS A 56 13.14 3.56 -14.14
CA LYS A 56 13.32 4.45 -15.28
C LYS A 56 13.07 3.69 -16.57
N GLU A 57 12.23 4.26 -17.40
CA GLU A 57 11.86 3.72 -18.69
C GLU A 57 11.93 4.89 -19.68
N GLU A 58 12.91 4.86 -20.60
CA GLU A 58 13.14 5.94 -21.58
C GLU A 58 13.31 7.32 -20.92
N ASP A 59 14.14 7.38 -19.88
CA ASP A 59 14.41 8.58 -19.07
C ASP A 59 13.22 9.13 -18.28
N LYS A 60 12.11 8.38 -18.25
CA LYS A 60 10.94 8.75 -17.46
C LYS A 60 10.78 7.79 -16.29
N GLU A 61 10.31 8.30 -15.16
CA GLU A 61 9.90 7.47 -14.05
C GLU A 61 8.60 6.73 -14.38
N LYS A 62 8.60 5.44 -14.10
CA LYS A 62 7.38 4.64 -14.14
C LYS A 62 7.14 4.07 -12.75
N ILE A 63 5.95 4.29 -12.21
CA ILE A 63 5.57 3.72 -10.91
C ILE A 63 5.17 2.28 -11.11
N VAL A 64 5.85 1.38 -10.41
CA VAL A 64 5.62 -0.07 -10.50
C VAL A 64 5.17 -0.68 -9.18
N GLY A 65 5.07 0.11 -8.12
CA GLY A 65 4.55 -0.33 -6.84
C GLY A 65 4.17 0.84 -5.97
N ALA A 66 3.33 0.57 -4.97
CA ALA A 66 2.89 1.59 -4.03
C ALA A 66 2.43 0.95 -2.72
N ILE A 67 2.58 1.67 -1.64
CA ILE A 67 1.99 1.36 -0.34
C ILE A 67 1.44 2.66 0.23
N LEU A 68 0.15 2.66 0.56
CA LEU A 68 -0.41 3.69 1.42
C LEU A 68 -0.11 3.29 2.86
N CYS A 69 0.66 4.10 3.54
CA CYS A 69 1.07 3.83 4.91
C CYS A 69 0.77 5.06 5.76
N GLY A 70 0.07 4.86 6.86
CA GLY A 70 -0.25 5.94 7.76
C GLY A 70 -0.32 5.46 9.20
N HIS A 71 -0.52 6.41 10.11
CA HIS A 71 -0.66 6.10 11.52
C HIS A 71 -1.60 7.09 12.20
N ASP A 72 -2.08 6.69 13.37
CA ASP A 72 -2.99 7.49 14.18
C ASP A 72 -2.29 8.12 15.40
N GLY A 73 -0.95 8.13 15.42
CA GLY A 73 -0.14 8.55 16.56
C GLY A 73 0.19 7.41 17.51
N ARG A 74 -0.37 6.22 17.29
CA ARG A 74 -0.16 5.06 18.15
C ARG A 74 0.18 3.80 17.37
N ARG A 75 -0.53 3.53 16.27
CA ARG A 75 -0.33 2.35 15.43
C ARG A 75 -0.25 2.77 13.98
N GLY A 76 0.60 2.10 13.23
CA GLY A 76 0.65 2.26 11.79
C GLY A 76 -0.21 1.22 11.08
N CYS A 77 -0.54 1.50 9.83
CA CYS A 77 -1.31 0.59 8.99
C CYS A 77 -0.89 0.73 7.54
N PHE A 78 -0.83 -0.39 6.84
CA PHE A 78 -0.61 -0.43 5.39
C PHE A 78 -1.95 -0.65 4.70
N TYR A 79 -2.17 0.10 3.62
CA TYR A 79 -3.31 -0.08 2.72
C TYR A 79 -2.79 -0.18 1.29
N HIS A 80 -3.49 -0.94 0.47
CA HIS A 80 -3.22 -1.00 -0.98
C HIS A 80 -1.76 -1.28 -1.30
N VAL A 81 -1.18 -2.27 -0.63
CA VAL A 81 0.17 -2.73 -0.97
C VAL A 81 0.10 -3.43 -2.33
N CYS A 82 0.83 -2.93 -3.30
CA CYS A 82 0.79 -3.50 -4.63
C CYS A 82 2.11 -3.36 -5.37
N VAL A 83 2.37 -4.33 -6.24
CA VAL A 83 3.47 -4.32 -7.20
C VAL A 83 2.88 -4.73 -8.54
N ASP A 84 3.23 -3.99 -9.59
CA ASP A 84 2.87 -4.33 -10.95
C ASP A 84 3.22 -5.80 -11.22
N GLU A 85 2.28 -6.54 -11.78
CA GLU A 85 2.43 -7.98 -11.96
C GLU A 85 3.67 -8.36 -12.78
N GLN A 86 4.11 -7.49 -13.68
CA GLN A 86 5.30 -7.70 -14.50
C GLN A 86 6.60 -7.43 -13.74
N TYR A 87 6.52 -6.83 -12.56
CA TYR A 87 7.70 -6.44 -11.77
C TYR A 87 7.81 -7.23 -10.46
N ARG A 88 7.00 -8.26 -10.28
CA ARG A 88 7.02 -9.10 -9.09
C ARG A 88 8.26 -9.99 -9.01
N LYS A 89 8.53 -10.50 -7.81
CA LYS A 89 9.68 -11.40 -7.52
C LYS A 89 11.03 -10.73 -7.71
N ARG A 90 11.10 -9.42 -7.52
CA ARG A 90 12.34 -8.64 -7.62
C ARG A 90 12.69 -7.94 -6.30
N GLY A 91 11.97 -8.24 -5.22
CA GLY A 91 12.21 -7.63 -3.92
C GLY A 91 11.57 -6.27 -3.71
N ILE A 92 10.79 -5.79 -4.66
CA ILE A 92 10.18 -4.44 -4.59
C ILE A 92 9.22 -4.31 -3.42
N GLY A 93 8.32 -5.29 -3.26
CA GLY A 93 7.35 -5.26 -2.16
C GLY A 93 8.02 -5.23 -0.79
N LYS A 94 9.03 -6.05 -0.59
CA LYS A 94 9.79 -6.07 0.66
C LYS A 94 10.50 -4.75 0.90
N SER A 95 11.14 -4.18 -0.13
CA SER A 95 11.85 -2.90 -0.01
C SER A 95 10.91 -1.77 0.34
N MET A 96 9.72 -1.73 -0.28
CA MET A 96 8.71 -0.73 0.06
C MET A 96 8.26 -0.86 1.52
N ALA A 97 7.95 -2.09 1.94
CA ALA A 97 7.48 -2.34 3.30
C ALA A 97 8.54 -1.92 4.34
N VAL A 98 9.81 -2.26 4.10
CA VAL A 98 10.91 -1.88 5.00
C VAL A 98 11.03 -0.35 5.06
N THR A 99 10.92 0.33 3.93
CA THR A 99 10.99 1.80 3.90
C THR A 99 9.85 2.42 4.70
N CYS A 100 8.62 1.94 4.51
CA CYS A 100 7.47 2.41 5.29
C CYS A 100 7.69 2.21 6.79
N MET A 101 8.19 1.03 7.18
CA MET A 101 8.43 0.74 8.59
C MET A 101 9.48 1.66 9.20
N LYS A 102 10.53 1.98 8.45
CA LYS A 102 11.55 2.94 8.90
C LYS A 102 10.97 4.33 9.09
N GLU A 103 10.10 4.76 8.17
CA GLU A 103 9.46 6.08 8.29
C GLU A 103 8.50 6.11 9.49
N LEU A 104 7.78 5.03 9.75
CA LEU A 104 6.95 4.92 10.94
C LEU A 104 7.79 4.98 12.23
N GLN A 105 8.95 4.32 12.23
CA GLN A 105 9.86 4.35 13.38
C GLN A 105 10.37 5.77 13.67
N LYS A 106 10.62 6.57 12.64
CA LYS A 106 11.00 7.97 12.80
C LYS A 106 9.88 8.78 13.48
N GLU A 107 8.63 8.38 13.27
CA GLU A 107 7.45 9.00 13.90
C GLU A 107 7.16 8.38 15.27
N GLN A 108 8.04 7.51 15.77
CA GLN A 108 7.92 6.82 17.06
C GLN A 108 6.73 5.88 17.15
N ILE A 109 6.35 5.30 16.01
CA ILE A 109 5.33 4.27 15.94
C ILE A 109 6.00 2.92 16.16
N ASN A 110 5.47 2.13 17.09
CA ASN A 110 6.10 0.90 17.55
C ASN A 110 5.49 -0.37 16.96
N LYS A 111 4.40 -0.26 16.22
CA LYS A 111 3.73 -1.41 15.63
C LYS A 111 2.94 -0.99 14.39
N VAL A 112 2.99 -1.83 13.37
CA VAL A 112 2.23 -1.63 12.14
C VAL A 112 1.42 -2.89 11.86
N CYS A 113 0.23 -2.71 11.29
CA CYS A 113 -0.64 -3.82 10.92
C CYS A 113 -1.10 -3.68 9.47
N LEU A 114 -1.64 -4.75 8.95
CA LEU A 114 -2.35 -4.74 7.68
C LEU A 114 -3.43 -5.80 7.71
N ILE A 115 -4.39 -5.68 6.81
CA ILE A 115 -5.47 -6.64 6.67
C ILE A 115 -5.40 -7.20 5.27
N ALA A 116 -5.39 -8.53 5.15
CA ALA A 116 -5.40 -9.21 3.87
C ALA A 116 -6.58 -10.19 3.85
N PHE A 117 -7.19 -10.34 2.69
CA PHE A 117 -8.24 -11.35 2.55
C PHE A 117 -7.66 -12.74 2.77
N LYS A 118 -8.43 -13.63 3.42
CA LYS A 118 -7.99 -14.99 3.69
C LYS A 118 -7.64 -15.75 2.42
N ASN A 119 -8.39 -15.53 1.35
CA ASN A 119 -8.19 -16.22 0.07
C ASN A 119 -7.09 -15.60 -0.80
N ASN A 120 -6.44 -14.54 -0.34
CA ASN A 120 -5.28 -13.99 -1.03
C ASN A 120 -4.04 -14.77 -0.62
N GLU A 121 -3.87 -15.96 -1.19
CA GLU A 121 -2.78 -16.87 -0.82
C GLU A 121 -1.40 -16.27 -1.07
N VAL A 122 -1.22 -15.62 -2.20
CA VAL A 122 0.05 -14.99 -2.57
C VAL A 122 0.45 -13.92 -1.57
N GLY A 123 -0.49 -13.04 -1.22
CA GLY A 123 -0.26 -11.99 -0.24
C GLY A 123 0.05 -12.55 1.14
N ASN A 124 -0.73 -13.54 1.59
CA ASN A 124 -0.53 -14.11 2.92
C ASN A 124 0.82 -14.83 3.02
N VAL A 125 1.23 -15.56 1.99
CA VAL A 125 2.56 -16.19 1.95
C VAL A 125 3.66 -15.12 1.99
N PHE A 126 3.49 -14.05 1.22
CA PHE A 126 4.46 -12.96 1.18
C PHE A 126 4.68 -12.36 2.59
N TRP A 127 3.61 -11.99 3.27
CA TRP A 127 3.74 -11.33 4.58
C TRP A 127 4.41 -12.23 5.61
N LYS A 128 4.07 -13.52 5.63
CA LYS A 128 4.73 -14.48 6.51
C LYS A 128 6.21 -14.62 6.16
N SER A 129 6.54 -14.66 4.86
CA SER A 129 7.92 -14.85 4.41
C SER A 129 8.83 -13.67 4.76
N VAL A 130 8.28 -12.47 4.89
CA VAL A 130 9.06 -11.28 5.24
C VAL A 130 8.97 -10.92 6.73
N GLY A 131 8.47 -11.85 7.54
CA GLY A 131 8.58 -11.75 9.00
C GLY A 131 7.36 -11.19 9.72
N TRP A 132 6.24 -11.01 9.03
CA TRP A 132 5.02 -10.54 9.68
C TRP A 132 4.29 -11.70 10.37
N THR A 133 3.67 -11.42 11.50
CA THR A 133 2.99 -12.42 12.32
C THR A 133 1.50 -12.46 11.99
N PHE A 134 1.01 -13.64 11.61
CA PHE A 134 -0.42 -13.87 11.48
C PHE A 134 -1.03 -13.98 12.88
N ARG A 135 -2.07 -13.20 13.18
CA ARG A 135 -2.67 -13.14 14.51
C ARG A 135 -3.94 -13.99 14.56
N GLU A 136 -3.81 -15.22 15.02
CA GLU A 136 -4.95 -16.12 15.21
C GLU A 136 -5.77 -15.79 16.45
N ASP A 137 -5.17 -15.03 17.36
CA ASP A 137 -5.76 -14.70 18.67
C ASP A 137 -6.68 -13.47 18.64
N LEU A 138 -6.86 -12.85 17.47
CA LEU A 138 -7.64 -11.63 17.33
C LEU A 138 -8.88 -11.86 16.48
N ASN A 139 -9.95 -11.18 16.83
CA ASN A 139 -11.11 -11.00 15.97
C ASN A 139 -11.08 -9.58 15.41
N TYR A 140 -11.37 -9.44 14.15
CA TYR A 140 -11.45 -8.13 13.50
C TYR A 140 -12.90 -7.68 13.43
N TYR A 141 -13.17 -6.47 13.86
CA TYR A 141 -14.49 -5.86 13.78
C TYR A 141 -14.38 -4.56 13.03
N ASP A 142 -15.29 -4.31 12.08
CA ASP A 142 -15.40 -3.02 11.46
C ASP A 142 -16.85 -2.55 11.43
N PHE A 143 -17.05 -1.29 11.13
CA PHE A 143 -18.37 -0.69 11.02
C PHE A 143 -18.32 0.36 9.90
N THR A 144 -19.19 0.24 8.92
CA THR A 144 -19.25 1.17 7.80
C THR A 144 -19.92 2.48 8.24
N LEU A 145 -19.19 3.58 8.14
CA LEU A 145 -19.71 4.91 8.52
C LEU A 145 -20.36 5.64 7.36
N ASN A 146 -20.02 5.29 6.12
CA ASN A 146 -20.57 5.91 4.93
C ASN A 146 -20.79 4.84 3.86
N GLU A 147 -22.05 4.52 3.60
CA GLU A 147 -22.42 3.49 2.63
C GLU A 147 -22.19 3.90 1.18
N GLU A 148 -21.92 5.17 0.93
CA GLU A 148 -21.58 5.66 -0.41
C GLU A 148 -20.14 5.30 -0.81
N ASN A 149 -19.32 4.87 0.15
CA ASN A 149 -17.96 4.41 -0.10
C ASN A 149 -18.01 2.96 -0.58
N ILE A 150 -18.25 2.78 -1.86
CA ILE A 150 -18.56 1.49 -2.47
C ILE A 150 -17.27 0.77 -2.87
N THR A 151 -17.16 -0.51 -2.48
CA THR A 151 -16.02 -1.36 -2.86
C THR A 151 -16.35 -2.10 -4.14
N ARG A 152 -15.40 -2.08 -5.09
CA ARG A 152 -15.47 -2.85 -6.33
C ARG A 152 -14.15 -3.55 -6.54
N PHE A 153 -14.21 -4.78 -7.01
CA PHE A 153 -13.02 -5.59 -7.27
C PHE A 153 -12.75 -5.64 -8.76
N ASN A 154 -11.48 -5.51 -9.12
CA ASN A 154 -11.05 -5.64 -10.51
C ASN A 154 -11.26 -7.09 -10.97
N SER A 155 -11.70 -7.25 -12.21
CA SER A 155 -11.88 -8.57 -12.82
C SER A 155 -10.54 -9.18 -13.27
#